data_2843e42eae41f4b7c0cc88a65da2bcac
#
_entry.id   2843e42eae41f4b7c0cc88a65da2bcac
#
_cell.length_a   1.000
_cell.length_b   1.000
_cell.length_c   1.000
_cell.angle_alpha   90.00
_cell.angle_beta   90.00
_cell.angle_gamma   90.00
#
_symmetry.space_group_name_H-M   'P 1'
#
loop_
_entity.id
_entity.type
_entity.pdbx_description
1 polymer ?
#
loop_
_entity_poly.entity_id
_entity_poly.type
_entity_poly.pdbx_seq_one_letter_code
_entity_poly.pdbx_strand_id
1 'polypeptide(L)'
;ILLKCLLLNKRRRKEMPKKNEKEVKVKLEDGNEVKIIVRKPTNRVNAHAQRVAAKVWTDCVRDGIMTKKELEHFMEEHGVWTKGKMAEQDSIVKEIQALEKKLFLGKRGSKMKVSEAKKIALEMREKRVDLRTLIAEKIELEQNSAESLSDNAKFDYLVANCTFKENGEDVYYSSVEEYEHNSDDPVAFAAAASLAEMLYAVDKNFEAKLPENQFLLKAKLVDVEDLSLVDKKR
;
A
#
# COMPACT_ATOMS: atom_id res chain seq x y z
N ILE A 1 54.09 12.40 20.23
CA ILE A 1 53.60 12.64 18.85
C ILE A 1 52.59 11.56 18.43
N LEU A 2 52.63 10.35 19.02
CA LEU A 2 51.74 9.23 18.65
C LEU A 2 50.30 9.29 19.21
N LEU A 3 50.01 10.18 20.17
CA LEU A 3 48.68 10.28 20.78
C LEU A 3 47.72 11.27 20.06
N LYS A 4 48.20 12.09 19.10
CA LYS A 4 47.39 13.04 18.34
C LYS A 4 46.78 12.46 17.07
N CYS A 5 47.25 11.31 16.58
CA CYS A 5 46.69 10.65 15.38
C CYS A 5 45.49 9.76 15.67
N LEU A 6 45.16 9.44 16.92
CA LEU A 6 44.03 8.59 17.29
C LEU A 6 42.73 9.35 17.50
N LEU A 7 42.74 10.67 17.51
CA LEU A 7 41.54 11.51 17.78
C LEU A 7 40.91 12.14 16.55
N LEU A 8 41.45 11.92 15.33
CA LEU A 8 40.96 12.57 14.11
C LEU A 8 40.26 11.62 13.12
N ASN A 9 39.99 10.37 13.49
CA ASN A 9 39.30 9.43 12.60
C ASN A 9 37.91 9.03 13.09
N LYS A 10 37.16 9.98 13.69
CA LYS A 10 35.70 9.91 13.67
C LYS A 10 35.21 10.29 12.27
N ARG A 11 35.59 9.50 11.26
CA ARG A 11 34.84 9.45 10.01
C ARG A 11 33.42 9.08 10.41
N ARG A 12 32.47 9.99 10.17
CA ARG A 12 31.04 9.73 10.13
C ARG A 12 30.87 8.41 9.35
N ARG A 13 30.77 7.29 10.04
CA ARG A 13 30.17 6.09 9.48
C ARG A 13 28.78 6.56 9.08
N LYS A 14 28.51 6.74 7.79
CA LYS A 14 27.16 6.67 7.27
C LYS A 14 26.68 5.30 7.71
N GLU A 15 25.94 5.25 8.80
CA GLU A 15 25.27 4.01 9.23
C GLU A 15 24.39 3.62 8.06
N MET A 16 24.66 2.44 7.49
CA MET A 16 23.76 1.88 6.50
C MET A 16 22.39 1.76 7.17
N PRO A 17 21.31 2.18 6.52
CA PRO A 17 19.98 2.16 7.12
C PRO A 17 19.73 0.74 7.64
N LYS A 18 19.49 0.60 8.92
CA LYS A 18 19.16 -0.69 9.52
C LYS A 18 17.90 -1.18 8.81
N LYS A 19 17.90 -2.41 8.35
CA LYS A 19 16.80 -3.05 7.55
C LYS A 19 15.41 -2.88 8.17
N ASN A 20 15.33 -2.43 9.42
CA ASN A 20 14.13 -2.25 10.23
C ASN A 20 13.78 -0.78 10.53
N GLU A 21 14.50 0.18 9.99
CA GLU A 21 14.31 1.61 10.23
C GLU A 21 14.29 2.36 8.90
N LYS A 22 13.48 3.42 8.82
CA LYS A 22 13.41 4.32 7.66
C LYS A 22 13.38 5.76 8.14
N GLU A 23 14.35 6.56 7.71
CA GLU A 23 14.32 8.01 7.89
C GLU A 23 13.40 8.63 6.84
N VAL A 24 12.52 9.52 7.28
CA VAL A 24 11.55 10.21 6.43
C VAL A 24 11.67 11.70 6.70
N LYS A 25 11.80 12.48 5.63
CA LYS A 25 11.78 13.93 5.67
C LYS A 25 10.44 14.41 5.18
N VAL A 26 9.77 15.21 5.96
CA VAL A 26 8.44 15.73 5.69
C VAL A 26 8.51 17.23 5.62
N LYS A 27 8.01 17.80 4.53
CA LYS A 27 7.82 19.25 4.41
C LYS A 27 6.46 19.61 4.97
N LEU A 28 6.44 20.52 5.94
CA LEU A 28 5.22 21.08 6.49
C LEU A 28 4.69 22.20 5.60
N GLU A 29 3.43 22.57 5.81
CA GLU A 29 2.77 23.65 5.06
C GLU A 29 3.45 25.01 5.26
N ASP A 30 4.07 25.23 6.42
CA ASP A 30 4.85 26.44 6.74
C ASP A 30 6.25 26.49 6.07
N GLY A 31 6.59 25.46 5.26
CA GLY A 31 7.88 25.34 4.58
C GLY A 31 9.00 24.74 5.42
N ASN A 32 8.79 24.47 6.69
CA ASN A 32 9.74 23.78 7.55
C ASN A 32 9.86 22.30 7.18
N GLU A 33 11.02 21.70 7.44
CA GLU A 33 11.26 20.27 7.23
C GLU A 33 11.40 19.58 8.59
N VAL A 34 10.54 18.57 8.81
CA VAL A 34 10.59 17.69 9.97
C VAL A 34 11.17 16.35 9.56
N LYS A 35 12.09 15.81 10.36
CA LYS A 35 12.64 14.47 10.17
C LYS A 35 12.10 13.54 11.23
N ILE A 36 11.58 12.42 10.78
CA ILE A 36 11.09 11.34 11.64
C ILE A 36 11.81 10.02 11.28
N ILE A 37 11.84 9.12 12.24
CA ILE A 37 12.35 7.76 12.06
C ILE A 37 11.19 6.80 12.28
N VAL A 38 10.85 6.02 11.25
CA VAL A 38 9.82 4.98 11.36
C VAL A 38 10.51 3.63 11.52
N ARG A 39 10.10 2.85 12.51
CA ARG A 39 10.67 1.53 12.83
C ARG A 39 9.65 0.43 12.68
N LYS A 40 10.11 -0.76 12.27
CA LYS A 40 9.27 -1.94 12.35
C LYS A 40 8.88 -2.24 13.79
N PRO A 41 7.61 -2.60 14.05
CA PRO A 41 7.16 -2.89 15.39
C PRO A 41 7.90 -4.09 15.99
N THR A 42 8.24 -3.98 17.25
CA THR A 42 8.76 -5.10 18.03
C THR A 42 7.65 -6.12 18.33
N ASN A 43 8.01 -7.34 18.72
CA ASN A 43 7.03 -8.34 19.12
C ASN A 43 6.12 -7.83 20.26
N ARG A 44 6.66 -7.03 21.19
CA ARG A 44 5.88 -6.43 22.28
C ARG A 44 4.84 -5.45 21.76
N VAL A 45 5.24 -4.53 20.88
CA VAL A 45 4.34 -3.54 20.25
C VAL A 45 3.26 -4.25 19.44
N ASN A 46 3.62 -5.27 18.64
CA ASN A 46 2.66 -6.08 17.91
C ASN A 46 1.65 -6.78 18.83
N ALA A 47 2.10 -7.35 19.94
CA ALA A 47 1.21 -8.02 20.90
C ALA A 47 0.21 -7.03 21.55
N HIS A 48 0.64 -5.81 21.83
CA HIS A 48 -0.27 -4.75 22.31
C HIS A 48 -1.25 -4.30 21.22
N ALA A 49 -0.77 -4.08 19.99
CA ALA A 49 -1.62 -3.74 18.84
C ALA A 49 -2.72 -4.78 18.61
N GLN A 50 -2.40 -6.09 18.75
CA GLN A 50 -3.40 -7.15 18.66
C GLN A 50 -4.45 -7.09 19.78
N ARG A 51 -4.07 -6.68 21.00
CA ARG A 51 -5.03 -6.49 22.10
C ARG A 51 -5.93 -5.29 21.84
N VAL A 52 -5.40 -4.20 21.28
CA VAL A 52 -6.18 -3.03 20.87
C VAL A 52 -7.23 -3.47 19.84
N ALA A 53 -6.81 -4.16 18.78
CA ALA A 53 -7.73 -4.69 17.77
C ALA A 53 -8.82 -5.56 18.38
N ALA A 54 -8.45 -6.53 19.23
CA ALA A 54 -9.41 -7.43 19.87
C ALA A 54 -10.42 -6.69 20.73
N LYS A 55 -9.99 -5.66 21.46
CA LYS A 55 -10.87 -4.82 22.27
C LYS A 55 -11.84 -4.05 21.37
N VAL A 56 -11.33 -3.33 20.37
CA VAL A 56 -12.14 -2.53 19.44
C VAL A 56 -13.16 -3.43 18.73
N TRP A 57 -12.75 -4.59 18.23
CA TRP A 57 -13.67 -5.54 17.60
C TRP A 57 -14.80 -5.97 18.54
N THR A 58 -14.47 -6.32 19.79
CA THR A 58 -15.47 -6.72 20.80
C THR A 58 -16.43 -5.58 21.12
N ASP A 59 -15.90 -4.35 21.26
CA ASP A 59 -16.70 -3.16 21.51
C ASP A 59 -17.64 -2.87 20.32
N CYS A 60 -17.13 -2.92 19.09
CA CYS A 60 -17.93 -2.77 17.86
C CYS A 60 -19.10 -3.77 17.81
N VAL A 61 -18.83 -5.06 18.03
CA VAL A 61 -19.89 -6.09 18.01
C VAL A 61 -20.91 -5.88 19.12
N ARG A 62 -20.47 -5.49 20.32
CA ARG A 62 -21.37 -5.18 21.44
C ARG A 62 -22.26 -3.96 21.14
N ASP A 63 -21.73 -2.98 20.43
CA ASP A 63 -22.43 -1.76 20.04
C ASP A 63 -23.31 -1.95 18.78
N GLY A 64 -23.37 -3.17 18.25
CA GLY A 64 -24.23 -3.54 17.12
C GLY A 64 -23.63 -3.23 15.74
N ILE A 65 -22.33 -2.95 15.66
CA ILE A 65 -21.63 -2.79 14.39
C ILE A 65 -21.48 -4.16 13.74
N MET A 66 -21.90 -4.28 12.49
CA MET A 66 -21.88 -5.54 11.76
C MET A 66 -20.45 -6.02 11.51
N THR A 67 -20.25 -7.33 11.66
CA THR A 67 -19.05 -8.00 11.13
C THR A 67 -19.08 -7.99 9.60
N LYS A 68 -17.93 -8.20 8.96
CA LYS A 68 -17.86 -8.31 7.47
C LYS A 68 -18.85 -9.34 6.94
N LYS A 69 -19.00 -10.47 7.64
CA LYS A 69 -19.91 -11.54 7.23
C LYS A 69 -21.38 -11.13 7.32
N GLU A 70 -21.77 -10.47 8.39
CA GLU A 70 -23.14 -9.96 8.57
C GLU A 70 -23.44 -8.86 7.56
N LEU A 71 -22.46 -7.96 7.35
CA LEU A 71 -22.56 -6.88 6.38
C LEU A 71 -22.66 -7.42 4.93
N GLU A 72 -21.90 -8.45 4.57
CA GLU A 72 -21.97 -9.09 3.26
C GLU A 72 -23.37 -9.68 3.01
N HIS A 73 -23.94 -10.36 4.01
CA HIS A 73 -25.29 -10.89 3.94
C HIS A 73 -26.34 -9.79 3.81
N PHE A 74 -26.22 -8.75 4.62
CA PHE A 74 -27.08 -7.56 4.57
C PHE A 74 -27.02 -6.87 3.18
N MET A 75 -25.83 -6.68 2.65
CA MET A 75 -25.64 -6.06 1.31
C MET A 75 -26.23 -6.94 0.20
N GLU A 76 -26.14 -8.27 0.32
CA GLU A 76 -26.75 -9.19 -0.65
C GLU A 76 -28.27 -9.10 -0.62
N GLU A 77 -28.90 -9.16 0.58
CA GLU A 77 -30.34 -9.09 0.77
C GLU A 77 -30.94 -7.75 0.26
N HIS A 78 -30.20 -6.65 0.44
CA HIS A 78 -30.64 -5.32 0.03
C HIS A 78 -30.19 -4.93 -1.39
N GLY A 79 -29.55 -5.84 -2.12
CA GLY A 79 -29.13 -5.62 -3.50
C GLY A 79 -28.00 -4.59 -3.67
N VAL A 80 -27.28 -4.25 -2.59
CA VAL A 80 -26.15 -3.32 -2.62
C VAL A 80 -24.90 -3.98 -3.21
N TRP A 81 -24.57 -5.18 -2.74
CA TRP A 81 -23.48 -6.01 -3.27
C TRP A 81 -24.00 -7.42 -3.58
N THR A 82 -24.36 -7.63 -4.83
CA THR A 82 -25.03 -8.86 -5.25
C THR A 82 -24.06 -9.94 -5.69
N LYS A 83 -24.55 -11.19 -5.75
CA LYS A 83 -23.84 -12.32 -6.38
C LYS A 83 -23.43 -12.02 -7.82
N GLY A 84 -24.19 -11.14 -8.51
CA GLY A 84 -23.85 -10.67 -9.85
C GLY A 84 -22.55 -9.86 -9.86
N LYS A 85 -22.35 -8.92 -8.94
CA LYS A 85 -21.10 -8.16 -8.81
C LYS A 85 -19.91 -9.05 -8.45
N MET A 86 -20.11 -10.08 -7.60
CA MET A 86 -19.04 -11.06 -7.32
C MET A 86 -18.69 -11.88 -8.56
N ALA A 87 -19.68 -12.34 -9.31
CA ALA A 87 -19.47 -13.07 -10.56
C ALA A 87 -18.78 -12.19 -11.63
N GLU A 88 -19.11 -10.90 -11.69
CA GLU A 88 -18.45 -9.92 -12.56
C GLU A 88 -16.97 -9.78 -12.21
N GLN A 89 -16.67 -9.61 -10.93
CA GLN A 89 -15.26 -9.56 -10.45
C GLN A 89 -14.48 -10.80 -10.86
N ASP A 90 -15.04 -12.00 -10.65
CA ASP A 90 -14.43 -13.26 -11.04
C ASP A 90 -14.25 -13.38 -12.56
N SER A 91 -15.22 -12.88 -13.34
CA SER A 91 -15.14 -12.84 -14.80
C SER A 91 -13.98 -11.98 -15.27
N ILE A 92 -13.85 -10.76 -14.75
CA ILE A 92 -12.76 -9.83 -15.09
C ILE A 92 -11.40 -10.47 -14.77
N VAL A 93 -11.25 -11.12 -13.61
CA VAL A 93 -10.00 -11.83 -13.25
C VAL A 93 -9.68 -12.91 -14.27
N LYS A 94 -10.67 -13.73 -14.68
CA LYS A 94 -10.49 -14.77 -15.70
C LYS A 94 -10.14 -14.20 -17.07
N GLU A 95 -10.76 -13.08 -17.45
CA GLU A 95 -10.47 -12.37 -18.70
C GLU A 95 -9.03 -11.86 -18.73
N ILE A 96 -8.55 -11.21 -17.63
CA ILE A 96 -7.17 -10.77 -17.49
C ILE A 96 -6.21 -11.94 -17.64
N GLN A 97 -6.46 -13.08 -16.97
CA GLN A 97 -5.63 -14.29 -17.08
C GLN A 97 -5.62 -14.87 -18.50
N ALA A 98 -6.76 -14.82 -19.21
CA ALA A 98 -6.86 -15.29 -20.60
C ALA A 98 -6.08 -14.36 -21.54
N LEU A 99 -6.17 -13.05 -21.36
CA LEU A 99 -5.40 -12.05 -22.12
C LEU A 99 -3.89 -12.18 -21.85
N GLU A 100 -3.49 -12.40 -20.60
CA GLU A 100 -2.10 -12.64 -20.23
C GLU A 100 -1.54 -13.88 -20.96
N LYS A 101 -2.28 -14.99 -20.94
CA LYS A 101 -1.90 -16.19 -21.70
C LYS A 101 -1.75 -15.91 -23.20
N LYS A 102 -2.67 -15.14 -23.79
CA LYS A 102 -2.57 -14.75 -25.20
C LYS A 102 -1.35 -13.87 -25.46
N LEU A 103 -1.05 -12.93 -24.57
CA LEU A 103 0.10 -12.01 -24.69
C LEU A 103 1.43 -12.76 -24.69
N PHE A 104 1.60 -13.76 -23.81
CA PHE A 104 2.86 -14.50 -23.65
C PHE A 104 3.00 -15.72 -24.57
N LEU A 105 1.93 -16.47 -24.80
CA LEU A 105 1.99 -17.70 -25.60
C LEU A 105 1.76 -17.45 -27.09
N GLY A 106 1.16 -16.31 -27.45
CA GLY A 106 0.79 -16.05 -28.85
C GLY A 106 -0.23 -17.04 -29.38
N LYS A 107 -0.38 -17.05 -30.70
CA LYS A 107 -1.09 -18.14 -31.42
C LYS A 107 -0.11 -19.27 -31.65
N ARG A 108 -0.48 -20.51 -31.35
CA ARG A 108 0.35 -21.70 -31.60
C ARG A 108 1.00 -21.65 -33.00
N GLY A 109 2.35 -21.57 -33.04
CA GLY A 109 3.14 -21.63 -34.29
C GLY A 109 3.36 -20.30 -35.02
N SER A 110 2.87 -19.16 -34.53
CA SER A 110 3.05 -17.83 -35.15
C SER A 110 3.47 -16.79 -34.13
N LYS A 111 4.51 -15.99 -34.45
CA LYS A 111 4.87 -14.82 -33.64
C LYS A 111 3.76 -13.76 -33.75
N MET A 112 3.21 -13.34 -32.63
CA MET A 112 2.21 -12.27 -32.59
C MET A 112 2.81 -10.95 -33.09
N LYS A 113 2.07 -10.21 -33.90
CA LYS A 113 2.48 -8.85 -34.34
C LYS A 113 2.47 -7.90 -33.14
N VAL A 114 3.44 -6.99 -33.07
CA VAL A 114 3.53 -5.98 -31.99
C VAL A 114 2.24 -5.16 -31.87
N SER A 115 1.58 -4.85 -32.97
CA SER A 115 0.31 -4.12 -32.99
C SER A 115 -0.85 -4.90 -32.34
N GLU A 116 -0.89 -6.23 -32.52
CA GLU A 116 -1.88 -7.11 -31.90
C GLU A 116 -1.60 -7.25 -30.41
N ALA A 117 -0.34 -7.47 -30.04
CA ALA A 117 0.09 -7.55 -28.65
C ALA A 117 -0.13 -6.23 -27.89
N LYS A 118 0.05 -5.06 -28.55
CA LYS A 118 -0.28 -3.74 -27.98
C LYS A 118 -1.78 -3.66 -27.63
N LYS A 119 -2.67 -4.10 -28.52
CA LYS A 119 -4.11 -4.09 -28.26
C LYS A 119 -4.47 -4.94 -27.04
N ILE A 120 -3.90 -6.16 -26.94
CA ILE A 120 -4.12 -7.04 -25.79
C ILE A 120 -3.61 -6.40 -24.50
N ALA A 121 -2.43 -5.81 -24.52
CA ALA A 121 -1.88 -5.15 -23.33
C ALA A 121 -2.73 -3.94 -22.88
N LEU A 122 -3.28 -3.16 -23.79
CA LEU A 122 -4.19 -2.05 -23.46
C LEU A 122 -5.52 -2.57 -22.92
N GLU A 123 -6.10 -3.60 -23.52
CA GLU A 123 -7.30 -4.26 -23.01
C GLU A 123 -7.08 -4.81 -21.58
N MET A 124 -5.92 -5.39 -21.28
CA MET A 124 -5.57 -5.80 -19.92
C MET A 124 -5.53 -4.62 -18.95
N ARG A 125 -5.00 -3.47 -19.36
CA ARG A 125 -5.01 -2.24 -18.53
C ARG A 125 -6.44 -1.80 -18.20
N GLU A 126 -7.33 -1.75 -19.20
CA GLU A 126 -8.73 -1.40 -19.02
C GLU A 126 -9.41 -2.35 -18.03
N LYS A 127 -9.25 -3.67 -18.22
CA LYS A 127 -9.79 -4.68 -17.30
C LYS A 127 -9.25 -4.54 -15.87
N ARG A 128 -7.98 -4.12 -15.68
CA ARG A 128 -7.45 -3.86 -14.34
C ARG A 128 -8.03 -2.59 -13.71
N VAL A 129 -8.39 -1.60 -14.51
CA VAL A 129 -9.11 -0.42 -14.02
C VAL A 129 -10.50 -0.84 -13.54
N ASP A 130 -11.26 -1.61 -14.35
CA ASP A 130 -12.58 -2.12 -13.99
C ASP A 130 -12.51 -2.93 -12.68
N LEU A 131 -11.54 -3.85 -12.59
CA LEU A 131 -11.34 -4.66 -11.39
C LEU A 131 -11.02 -3.79 -10.15
N ARG A 132 -10.17 -2.78 -10.29
CA ARG A 132 -9.84 -1.86 -9.19
C ARG A 132 -11.06 -1.08 -8.74
N THR A 133 -11.91 -0.63 -9.67
CA THR A 133 -13.15 0.08 -9.36
C THR A 133 -14.10 -0.80 -8.54
N LEU A 134 -14.32 -2.04 -8.97
CA LEU A 134 -15.17 -2.98 -8.21
C LEU A 134 -14.60 -3.30 -6.82
N ILE A 135 -13.28 -3.48 -6.72
CA ILE A 135 -12.61 -3.71 -5.42
C ILE A 135 -12.76 -2.47 -4.52
N ALA A 136 -12.58 -1.26 -5.07
CA ALA A 136 -12.72 -0.02 -4.31
C ALA A 136 -14.14 0.17 -3.78
N GLU A 137 -15.17 -0.09 -4.60
CA GLU A 137 -16.57 -0.09 -4.16
C GLU A 137 -16.79 -1.06 -2.99
N LYS A 138 -16.26 -2.28 -3.10
CA LYS A 138 -16.40 -3.27 -2.01
C LYS A 138 -15.72 -2.82 -0.72
N ILE A 139 -14.50 -2.28 -0.83
CA ILE A 139 -13.74 -1.76 0.33
C ILE A 139 -14.51 -0.61 0.99
N GLU A 140 -15.07 0.31 0.20
CA GLU A 140 -15.86 1.44 0.70
C GLU A 140 -17.08 0.97 1.50
N LEU A 141 -17.78 -0.06 1.00
CA LEU A 141 -18.91 -0.65 1.71
C LEU A 141 -18.50 -1.35 3.03
N GLU A 142 -17.33 -2.01 3.05
CA GLU A 142 -16.85 -2.77 4.19
C GLU A 142 -16.06 -1.94 5.23
N GLN A 143 -15.72 -0.69 4.93
CA GLN A 143 -14.82 0.13 5.76
C GLN A 143 -15.31 0.34 7.20
N ASN A 144 -16.63 0.32 7.41
CA ASN A 144 -17.26 0.50 8.73
C ASN A 144 -17.63 -0.82 9.41
N SER A 145 -17.14 -1.96 8.93
CA SER A 145 -17.31 -3.24 9.62
C SER A 145 -16.44 -3.33 10.88
N ALA A 146 -16.85 -4.19 11.82
CA ALA A 146 -16.11 -4.41 13.08
C ALA A 146 -14.65 -4.80 12.81
N GLU A 147 -14.38 -5.63 11.80
CA GLU A 147 -13.04 -6.03 11.42
C GLU A 147 -12.23 -4.85 10.87
N SER A 148 -12.81 -4.02 9.99
CA SER A 148 -12.11 -2.89 9.40
C SER A 148 -11.77 -1.84 10.46
N LEU A 149 -12.71 -1.52 11.36
CA LEU A 149 -12.47 -0.60 12.47
C LEU A 149 -11.40 -1.11 13.43
N SER A 150 -11.40 -2.41 13.71
CA SER A 150 -10.40 -3.02 14.58
C SER A 150 -9.00 -3.05 13.93
N ASP A 151 -8.91 -3.30 12.62
CA ASP A 151 -7.66 -3.26 11.86
C ASP A 151 -7.10 -1.84 11.76
N ASN A 152 -7.97 -0.83 11.60
CA ASN A 152 -7.58 0.58 11.63
C ASN A 152 -6.99 0.95 12.99
N ALA A 153 -7.69 0.67 14.09
CA ALA A 153 -7.21 0.96 15.43
C ALA A 153 -5.87 0.26 15.76
N LYS A 154 -5.68 -0.96 15.27
CA LYS A 154 -4.41 -1.67 15.35
C LYS A 154 -3.30 -0.93 14.61
N PHE A 155 -3.60 -0.47 13.39
CA PHE A 155 -2.63 0.22 12.56
C PHE A 155 -2.26 1.58 13.18
N ASP A 156 -3.23 2.35 13.67
CA ASP A 156 -3.02 3.63 14.36
C ASP A 156 -2.15 3.46 15.60
N TYR A 157 -2.41 2.41 16.39
CA TYR A 157 -1.55 2.05 17.51
C TYR A 157 -0.11 1.77 17.06
N LEU A 158 0.07 1.05 15.94
CA LEU A 158 1.41 0.77 15.40
C LEU A 158 2.10 2.04 14.92
N VAL A 159 1.40 2.94 14.21
CA VAL A 159 2.00 4.20 13.73
C VAL A 159 2.44 5.06 14.90
N ALA A 160 1.59 5.26 15.89
CA ALA A 160 1.90 6.07 17.07
C ALA A 160 3.14 5.56 17.81
N ASN A 161 3.28 4.23 17.99
CA ASN A 161 4.36 3.63 18.75
C ASN A 161 5.62 3.28 17.92
N CYS A 162 5.56 3.40 16.60
CA CYS A 162 6.68 3.09 15.70
C CYS A 162 7.27 4.34 15.03
N THR A 163 6.72 5.53 15.30
CA THR A 163 7.22 6.81 14.79
C THR A 163 8.02 7.51 15.88
N PHE A 164 9.28 7.83 15.57
CA PHE A 164 10.24 8.44 16.49
C PHE A 164 10.68 9.80 15.96
N LYS A 165 11.09 10.68 16.87
CA LYS A 165 11.74 11.95 16.54
C LYS A 165 13.11 11.71 15.88
N GLU A 166 13.70 12.74 15.30
CA GLU A 166 15.01 12.68 14.62
C GLU A 166 16.13 12.05 15.48
N ASN A 167 16.06 12.21 16.81
CA ASN A 167 17.03 11.60 17.73
C ASN A 167 16.92 10.08 17.81
N GLY A 168 15.83 9.50 17.35
CA GLY A 168 15.58 8.05 17.37
C GLY A 168 15.35 7.44 18.76
N GLU A 169 15.28 8.25 19.82
CA GLU A 169 15.08 7.78 21.19
C GLU A 169 13.64 8.03 21.63
N ASP A 170 13.14 9.23 21.38
CA ASP A 170 11.80 9.64 21.77
C ASP A 170 10.78 9.29 20.71
N VAL A 171 9.62 8.77 21.12
CA VAL A 171 8.46 8.64 20.24
C VAL A 171 7.98 10.01 19.78
N TYR A 172 7.48 10.07 18.57
CA TYR A 172 6.97 11.34 18.02
C TYR A 172 5.62 11.70 18.63
N TYR A 173 4.72 10.74 18.77
CA TYR A 173 3.41 10.89 19.41
C TYR A 173 3.45 10.35 20.83
N SER A 174 2.95 11.12 21.80
CA SER A 174 2.93 10.71 23.21
C SER A 174 1.85 9.66 23.50
N SER A 175 0.82 9.59 22.66
CA SER A 175 -0.27 8.63 22.77
C SER A 175 -0.88 8.34 21.39
N VAL A 176 -1.77 7.34 21.33
CA VAL A 176 -2.56 7.01 20.12
C VAL A 176 -3.55 8.12 19.82
N GLU A 177 -4.18 8.65 20.86
CA GLU A 177 -5.15 9.77 20.76
C GLU A 177 -4.50 11.03 20.16
N GLU A 178 -3.23 11.31 20.50
CA GLU A 178 -2.49 12.42 19.89
C GLU A 178 -2.26 12.17 18.39
N TYR A 179 -1.93 10.93 17.99
CA TYR A 179 -1.80 10.57 16.59
C TYR A 179 -3.14 10.70 15.84
N GLU A 180 -4.22 10.17 16.40
CA GLU A 180 -5.56 10.25 15.82
C GLU A 180 -6.03 11.70 15.65
N HIS A 181 -5.77 12.56 16.63
CA HIS A 181 -6.11 13.98 16.55
C HIS A 181 -5.34 14.72 15.44
N ASN A 182 -4.12 14.29 15.14
CA ASN A 182 -3.25 14.87 14.12
C ASN A 182 -3.16 14.00 12.86
N SER A 183 -4.13 13.14 12.61
CA SER A 183 -4.10 12.19 11.48
C SER A 183 -4.03 12.85 10.11
N ASP A 184 -4.51 14.09 9.99
CA ASP A 184 -4.48 14.91 8.77
C ASP A 184 -3.13 15.62 8.56
N ASP A 185 -2.21 15.58 9.54
CA ASP A 185 -0.90 16.21 9.44
C ASP A 185 -0.02 15.48 8.40
N PRO A 186 0.74 16.19 7.56
CA PRO A 186 1.71 15.61 6.64
C PRO A 186 2.68 14.60 7.29
N VAL A 187 3.03 14.81 8.56
CA VAL A 187 3.90 13.88 9.32
C VAL A 187 3.18 12.57 9.61
N ALA A 188 1.92 12.61 10.03
CA ALA A 188 1.11 11.42 10.30
C ALA A 188 0.95 10.57 9.02
N PHE A 189 0.61 11.23 7.91
CA PHE A 189 0.49 10.57 6.60
C PHE A 189 1.81 9.91 6.17
N ALA A 190 2.93 10.63 6.27
CA ALA A 190 4.23 10.12 5.89
C ALA A 190 4.71 8.96 6.77
N ALA A 191 4.41 9.02 8.08
CA ALA A 191 4.68 7.96 9.04
C ALA A 191 3.88 6.69 8.70
N ALA A 192 2.55 6.84 8.53
CA ALA A 192 1.65 5.75 8.17
C ALA A 192 2.05 5.09 6.85
N ALA A 193 2.29 5.88 5.80
CA ALA A 193 2.74 5.37 4.49
C ALA A 193 4.06 4.60 4.59
N SER A 194 5.02 5.12 5.37
CA SER A 194 6.33 4.47 5.55
C SER A 194 6.24 3.19 6.35
N LEU A 195 5.39 3.15 7.39
CA LEU A 195 5.14 1.94 8.15
C LEU A 195 4.42 0.87 7.31
N ALA A 196 3.38 1.26 6.56
CA ALA A 196 2.67 0.37 5.65
C ALA A 196 3.62 -0.24 4.59
N GLU A 197 4.49 0.57 3.99
CA GLU A 197 5.51 0.09 3.05
C GLU A 197 6.42 -0.99 3.69
N MET A 198 6.82 -0.80 4.95
CA MET A 198 7.68 -1.76 5.66
C MET A 198 6.94 -3.02 6.10
N LEU A 199 5.67 -2.93 6.49
CA LEU A 199 4.87 -4.06 6.98
C LEU A 199 4.34 -4.93 5.85
N TYR A 200 3.82 -4.29 4.80
CA TYR A 200 3.12 -4.96 3.70
C TYR A 200 4.00 -5.13 2.46
N ALA A 201 5.28 -4.74 2.54
CA ALA A 201 6.23 -4.80 1.42
C ALA A 201 5.64 -4.20 0.12
N VAL A 202 4.95 -3.06 0.24
CA VAL A 202 4.32 -2.38 -0.89
C VAL A 202 5.41 -2.02 -1.91
N ASP A 203 5.33 -2.65 -3.07
CA ASP A 203 6.27 -2.42 -4.16
C ASP A 203 5.83 -1.18 -4.95
N LYS A 204 6.58 -0.10 -4.83
CA LYS A 204 6.34 1.15 -5.57
C LYS A 204 6.32 0.96 -7.09
N ASN A 205 7.01 -0.06 -7.56
CA ASN A 205 7.09 -0.39 -8.97
C ASN A 205 6.13 -1.52 -9.37
N PHE A 206 5.12 -1.82 -8.55
CA PHE A 206 4.17 -2.90 -8.81
C PHE A 206 3.52 -2.78 -10.19
N GLU A 207 3.08 -1.58 -10.57
CA GLU A 207 2.44 -1.35 -11.87
C GLU A 207 3.39 -1.64 -13.04
N ALA A 208 4.65 -1.22 -12.94
CA ALA A 208 5.65 -1.52 -13.97
C ALA A 208 5.96 -3.03 -14.11
N LYS A 209 5.72 -3.81 -13.05
CA LYS A 209 5.91 -5.27 -13.03
C LYS A 209 4.73 -6.05 -13.58
N LEU A 210 3.60 -5.42 -13.82
CA LEU A 210 2.45 -6.07 -14.44
C LEU A 210 2.81 -6.58 -15.85
N PRO A 211 2.33 -7.75 -16.25
CA PRO A 211 2.67 -8.40 -17.52
C PRO A 211 2.49 -7.49 -18.74
N GLU A 212 1.36 -6.79 -18.81
CA GLU A 212 1.04 -5.84 -19.87
C GLU A 212 2.01 -4.66 -19.90
N ASN A 213 2.36 -4.11 -18.73
CA ASN A 213 3.28 -2.97 -18.64
C ASN A 213 4.71 -3.38 -18.97
N GLN A 214 5.15 -4.58 -18.55
CA GLN A 214 6.44 -5.11 -18.95
C GLN A 214 6.55 -5.29 -20.48
N PHE A 215 5.47 -5.78 -21.11
CA PHE A 215 5.44 -5.87 -22.57
C PHE A 215 5.54 -4.48 -23.22
N LEU A 216 4.72 -3.53 -22.78
CA LEU A 216 4.69 -2.16 -23.32
C LEU A 216 6.04 -1.45 -23.15
N LEU A 217 6.69 -1.59 -21.99
CA LEU A 217 8.04 -1.07 -21.72
C LEU A 217 9.09 -1.69 -22.66
N LYS A 218 9.13 -3.03 -22.78
CA LYS A 218 10.04 -3.75 -23.69
C LYS A 218 9.86 -3.33 -25.15
N ALA A 219 8.62 -3.09 -25.54
CA ALA A 219 8.29 -2.65 -26.90
C ALA A 219 8.47 -1.12 -27.12
N LYS A 220 8.89 -0.38 -26.09
CA LYS A 220 9.04 1.10 -26.10
C LYS A 220 7.77 1.82 -26.55
N LEU A 221 6.63 1.37 -26.06
CA LEU A 221 5.31 1.90 -26.38
C LEU A 221 4.76 2.80 -25.28
N VAL A 222 5.42 2.82 -24.12
CA VAL A 222 5.10 3.65 -22.95
C VAL A 222 6.36 4.32 -22.42
N ASP A 223 6.17 5.42 -21.71
CA ASP A 223 7.23 6.09 -20.95
C ASP A 223 7.63 5.22 -19.73
N VAL A 224 8.89 5.35 -19.31
CA VAL A 224 9.45 4.54 -18.21
C VAL A 224 9.04 5.10 -16.84
N GLU A 225 8.80 6.41 -16.74
CA GLU A 225 8.54 7.07 -15.45
C GLU A 225 7.07 6.96 -15.04
N ASP A 226 6.14 7.23 -15.98
CA ASP A 226 4.72 7.33 -15.70
C ASP A 226 3.85 6.28 -16.42
N LEU A 227 4.46 5.42 -17.24
CA LEU A 227 3.79 4.38 -18.03
C LEU A 227 2.75 4.94 -19.03
N SER A 228 2.80 6.24 -19.34
CA SER A 228 1.95 6.85 -20.36
C SER A 228 2.30 6.35 -21.76
N LEU A 229 1.33 6.34 -22.66
CA LEU A 229 1.54 5.92 -24.04
C LEU A 229 2.43 6.94 -24.77
N VAL A 230 3.52 6.47 -25.35
CA VAL A 230 4.35 7.28 -26.23
C VAL A 230 3.70 7.35 -27.61
N ASP A 231 3.24 8.53 -28.01
CA ASP A 231 2.83 8.79 -29.38
C ASP A 231 4.08 8.75 -30.27
N LYS A 232 4.26 7.66 -31.01
CA LYS A 232 5.21 7.66 -32.11
C LYS A 232 4.65 8.61 -33.17
N LYS A 233 5.01 9.87 -33.10
CA LYS A 233 4.87 10.74 -34.28
C LYS A 233 5.59 10.04 -35.41
N ARG A 234 4.83 9.73 -36.47
CA ARG A 234 5.36 9.22 -37.73
C ARG A 234 6.29 10.26 -38.36
#